data_4d0b61076c1ccc4316041ceb5d5dac53
#
_entry.id   4d0b61076c1ccc4316041ceb5d5dac53
#
_cell.length_a   1.000
_cell.length_b   1.000
_cell.length_c   1.000
_cell.angle_alpha   90.00
_cell.angle_beta   90.00
_cell.angle_gamma   90.00
#
_symmetry.space_group_name_H-M   'P 1'
#
loop_
_entity.id
_entity.type
_entity.pdbx_description
1 polymer ?
#
loop_
_entity_poly.entity_id
_entity_poly.type
_entity_poly.pdbx_seq_one_letter_code
_entity_poly.pdbx_strand_id
1 'polypeptide(L)' 'MKSSEIRELTAEELTERLESEENMMVRMKMNHAVSPLDNPNKIVETRKNIARLKTEMRTRQNQEQTEK' A
#
# COMPACT_ATOMS: atom_id res chain seq x y z
N MET A 1 3.51 8.49 -0.38
CA MET A 1 2.87 8.40 0.94
C MET A 1 3.94 8.37 2.03
N LYS A 2 3.81 9.26 3.01
CA LYS A 2 4.81 9.35 4.09
C LYS A 2 4.46 8.40 5.22
N SER A 3 5.48 7.89 5.91
CA SER A 3 5.27 6.98 7.03
C SER A 3 4.42 7.60 8.15
N SER A 4 4.58 8.91 8.38
CA SER A 4 3.80 9.61 9.38
C SER A 4 2.32 9.61 9.05
N GLU A 5 1.97 9.77 7.78
CA GLU A 5 0.58 9.74 7.33
C GLU A 5 -0.03 8.36 7.54
N ILE A 6 0.73 7.32 7.26
CA ILE A 6 0.28 5.95 7.42
C ILE A 6 0.00 5.64 8.89
N ARG A 7 0.86 6.13 9.79
CA ARG A 7 0.69 5.89 11.22
C ARG A 7 -0.53 6.57 11.82
N GLU A 8 -1.01 7.64 11.18
CA GLU A 8 -2.20 8.35 11.64
C GLU A 8 -3.51 7.69 11.21
N LEU A 9 -3.46 6.73 10.30
CA LEU A 9 -4.64 6.05 9.81
C LEU A 9 -5.19 5.08 10.84
N THR A 10 -6.53 5.00 10.92
CA THR A 10 -7.18 3.97 11.74
C THR A 10 -7.02 2.61 11.08
N ALA A 11 -7.32 1.54 11.82
CA ALA A 11 -7.22 0.18 11.29
C ALA A 11 -8.10 -0.02 10.05
N GLU A 12 -9.32 0.52 10.08
CA GLU A 12 -10.23 0.44 8.93
C GLU A 12 -9.71 1.22 7.73
N GLU A 13 -9.25 2.45 7.97
CA GLU A 13 -8.69 3.29 6.92
C GLU A 13 -7.46 2.65 6.30
N LEU A 14 -6.64 2.02 7.13
CA LEU A 14 -5.43 1.34 6.67
C LEU A 14 -5.78 0.19 5.73
N THR A 15 -6.78 -0.62 6.11
CA THR A 15 -7.24 -1.74 5.28
C THR A 15 -7.83 -1.25 3.96
N GLU A 16 -8.68 -0.23 4.01
CA GLU A 16 -9.28 0.36 2.81
C GLU A 16 -8.22 0.93 1.88
N ARG A 17 -7.25 1.62 2.45
CA ARG A 17 -6.16 2.22 1.67
C ARG A 17 -5.34 1.14 0.99
N LEU A 18 -5.04 0.05 1.71
CA LEU A 18 -4.29 -1.07 1.16
C LEU A 18 -5.02 -1.70 -0.01
N GLU A 19 -6.31 -1.97 0.13
CA GLU A 19 -7.12 -2.53 -0.96
C GLU A 19 -7.14 -1.61 -2.17
N SER A 20 -7.31 -0.32 -1.94
CA SER A 20 -7.33 0.68 -3.00
C SER A 20 -6.01 0.70 -3.78
N GLU A 21 -4.89 0.67 -3.06
CA GLU A 21 -3.57 0.65 -3.69
C GLU A 21 -3.31 -0.64 -4.45
N GLU A 22 -3.75 -1.77 -3.91
CA GLU A 22 -3.61 -3.07 -4.59
C GLU A 22 -4.42 -3.10 -5.88
N ASN A 23 -5.66 -2.60 -5.86
CA ASN A 23 -6.49 -2.51 -7.05
C ASN A 23 -5.88 -1.60 -8.10
N MET A 24 -5.34 -0.47 -7.66
CA MET A 24 -4.63 0.45 -8.55
C MET A 24 -3.43 -0.21 -9.20
N MET A 25 -2.67 -0.99 -8.43
CA MET A 25 -1.52 -1.72 -8.93
C MET A 25 -1.90 -2.70 -10.03
N VAL A 26 -2.99 -3.45 -9.83
CA VAL A 26 -3.49 -4.40 -10.82
C VAL A 26 -3.85 -3.68 -12.11
N ARG A 27 -4.56 -2.55 -12.00
CA ARG A 27 -4.96 -1.75 -13.16
C ARG A 27 -3.74 -1.21 -13.91
N MET A 28 -2.75 -0.72 -13.18
CA MET A 28 -1.54 -0.19 -13.79
C MET A 28 -0.76 -1.26 -14.53
N LYS A 29 -0.66 -2.45 -13.96
CA LYS A 29 0.01 -3.57 -14.61
C LYS A 29 -0.70 -3.99 -15.88
N MET A 30 -2.03 -4.03 -15.87
CA MET A 30 -2.81 -4.35 -17.05
C MET A 30 -2.62 -3.29 -18.13
N ASN A 31 -2.68 -2.02 -17.77
CA ASN A 31 -2.48 -0.92 -18.69
C ASN A 31 -1.06 -0.93 -19.27
N HIS A 32 -0.08 -1.24 -18.45
CA HIS A 32 1.32 -1.31 -18.89
C HIS A 32 1.54 -2.45 -19.90
N ALA A 33 0.85 -3.57 -19.71
CA ALA A 33 0.91 -4.70 -20.63
C ALA A 33 0.33 -4.35 -22.00
N VAL A 34 -0.72 -3.51 -22.01
CA VAL A 34 -1.39 -3.09 -23.25
C VAL A 34 -0.65 -1.92 -23.89
N SER A 35 -0.12 -1.00 -23.08
CA SER A 35 0.56 0.20 -23.56
C SER A 35 1.86 0.41 -22.79
N PRO A 36 2.96 -0.19 -23.26
CA PRO A 36 4.26 -0.11 -22.55
C PRO A 36 4.88 1.28 -22.52
N LEU A 37 4.23 2.27 -23.11
CA LEU A 37 4.71 3.65 -23.10
C LEU A 37 4.38 4.39 -21.81
N ASP A 38 3.54 3.82 -20.95
CA ASP A 38 3.19 4.42 -19.67
C ASP A 38 4.39 4.46 -18.74
N ASN A 39 4.38 5.48 -17.87
CA ASN A 39 5.49 5.70 -16.94
C ASN A 39 5.56 4.61 -15.86
N PRO A 40 6.61 3.79 -15.84
CA PRO A 40 6.73 2.70 -14.86
C PRO A 40 6.96 3.20 -13.43
N ASN A 41 7.29 4.48 -13.26
CA ASN A 41 7.53 5.05 -11.94
C ASN A 41 6.30 4.99 -11.05
N LYS A 42 5.10 5.12 -11.63
CA LYS A 42 3.85 5.02 -10.87
C LYS A 42 3.65 3.63 -10.27
N ILE A 43 4.04 2.60 -11.02
CA ILE A 43 3.97 1.22 -10.56
C ILE A 43 4.90 1.02 -9.36
N VAL A 44 6.12 1.56 -9.45
CA VAL A 44 7.10 1.46 -8.38
C VAL A 44 6.61 2.20 -7.13
N GLU A 45 6.07 3.40 -7.30
CA GLU A 45 5.54 4.19 -6.17
C GLU A 45 4.39 3.48 -5.47
N THR A 46 3.45 2.93 -6.24
CA THR A 46 2.32 2.20 -5.69
C THR A 46 2.77 0.96 -4.94
N ARG A 47 3.76 0.26 -5.49
CA ARG A 47 4.36 -0.90 -4.84
C ARG A 47 4.98 -0.54 -3.49
N LYS A 48 5.69 0.58 -3.42
CA LYS A 48 6.28 1.07 -2.18
C LYS A 48 5.20 1.44 -1.17
N ASN A 49 4.12 2.07 -1.63
CA ASN A 49 2.99 2.42 -0.76
C ASN A 49 2.37 1.16 -0.16
N ILE A 50 2.16 0.14 -0.97
CA ILE A 50 1.61 -1.14 -0.51
C ILE A 50 2.52 -1.77 0.54
N ALA A 51 3.84 -1.76 0.28
CA ALA A 51 4.82 -2.31 1.22
C ALA A 51 4.78 -1.57 2.57
N ARG A 52 4.69 -0.24 2.53
CA ARG A 52 4.62 0.57 3.75
C ARG A 52 3.34 0.31 4.53
N LEU A 53 2.22 0.20 3.83
CA LEU A 53 0.93 -0.09 4.47
C LEU A 53 0.94 -1.47 5.12
N LYS A 54 1.49 -2.47 4.44
CA LYS A 54 1.61 -3.83 4.99
C LYS A 54 2.53 -3.87 6.19
N THR A 55 3.62 -3.11 6.15
CA THR A 55 4.56 -3.02 7.26
C THR A 55 3.89 -2.43 8.50
N GLU A 56 3.10 -1.37 8.31
CA GLU A 56 2.37 -0.76 9.42
C GLU A 56 1.34 -1.71 10.01
N MET A 57 0.63 -2.44 9.16
CA MET A 57 -0.34 -3.44 9.65
C MET A 57 0.35 -4.52 10.48
N ARG A 58 1.49 -5.01 10.00
CA ARG A 58 2.27 -6.01 10.72
C ARG A 58 2.78 -5.47 12.05
N THR A 59 3.27 -4.23 12.06
CA THR A 59 3.75 -3.58 13.27
C THR A 59 2.66 -3.49 14.32
N ARG A 60 1.45 -3.11 13.91
CA ARG A 60 0.30 -3.02 14.82
C ARG A 60 -0.08 -4.38 15.37
N GLN A 61 -0.07 -5.41 14.53
CA GLN A 61 -0.37 -6.78 14.96
C GLN A 61 0.66 -7.27 15.99
N ASN A 62 1.92 -6.98 15.76
CA ASN A 62 2.98 -7.35 16.69
C ASN A 62 2.85 -6.63 18.02
N GLN A 63 2.45 -5.36 17.99
CA GLN A 63 2.22 -4.60 19.21
C GLN A 63 1.07 -5.18 20.02
N GLU A 64 -0.02 -5.57 19.35
CA GLU A 64 -1.15 -6.21 20.01
C GLU A 64 -0.75 -7.53 20.67
N GLN A 65 0.09 -8.31 20.01
CA GLN A 65 0.59 -9.58 20.56
C GLN A 65 1.51 -9.35 21.74
N THR A 66 2.29 -8.28 21.70
CA THR A 66 3.26 -7.99 22.76
C THR A 66 2.57 -7.50 24.04
N GLU A 67 1.43 -6.86 23.91
CA GLU A 67 0.67 -6.35 25.06
C GLU A 67 -0.04 -7.44 25.86
N LYS A 68 -0.04 -8.65 25.37
CA LYS A 68 -0.59 -9.79 26.09
C LYS A 68 0.44 -10.39 27.02
#